data_336caad9ade04e4581bc853bdd39918f
#
_entry.id   336caad9ade04e4581bc853bdd39918f
#
_cell.length_a   1.000
_cell.length_b   1.000
_cell.length_c   1.000
_cell.angle_alpha   90.00
_cell.angle_beta   90.00
_cell.angle_gamma   90.00
#
_symmetry.space_group_name_H-M   'P 1'
#
loop_
_entity.id
_entity.type
_entity.pdbx_description
1 polymer ?
#
loop_
_entity_poly.entity_id
_entity_poly.type
_entity_poly.pdbx_seq_one_letter_code
_entity_poly.pdbx_strand_id
1 'polypeptide(L)'
;SDPISDSSHYSWMDERGVYFPDNIAGPNFGQYVYDVIHPITGKVCKAPASGWRFPEETMKEKIADGLIHFGEDETTGPNKKTYLKDTLNQSLTSIKYRDGRVASKRLTSLLGANVFTNPKDPELLCRLFNAIGLQDGDIVLDFFSGSGTTGEAVQNLIADNKNLSFILVQIKEDLDNTLKRATGGGKAVAKNAIDFCDMLGKSH
;
A
#
# COMPACT_ATOMS: atom_id res chain seq x y z
N SER A 1 5.29 -0.63 2.28
CA SER A 1 4.53 0.60 2.62
C SER A 1 4.16 1.35 1.35
N ASP A 2 2.94 1.90 1.29
CA ASP A 2 2.49 2.71 0.17
C ASP A 2 2.96 4.16 0.35
N PRO A 3 3.35 4.87 -0.73
CA PRO A 3 3.55 6.31 -0.66
C PRO A 3 2.24 7.01 -0.33
N ILE A 4 2.32 8.14 0.38
CA ILE A 4 1.15 8.97 0.69
C ILE A 4 0.51 9.44 -0.62
N SER A 5 -0.77 9.11 -0.80
CA SER A 5 -1.53 9.48 -2.00
C SER A 5 -2.06 10.93 -1.96
N ASP A 6 -2.19 11.50 -0.76
CA ASP A 6 -2.68 12.87 -0.54
C ASP A 6 -1.92 13.52 0.63
N SER A 7 -1.18 14.57 0.31
CA SER A 7 -0.43 15.39 1.28
C SER A 7 -1.05 16.79 1.47
N SER A 8 -2.23 17.07 0.92
CA SER A 8 -2.85 18.39 0.94
C SER A 8 -3.16 18.92 2.35
N HIS A 9 -3.35 18.01 3.33
CA HIS A 9 -3.61 18.36 4.73
C HIS A 9 -2.36 18.80 5.50
N TYR A 10 -1.15 18.56 4.94
CA TYR A 10 0.10 19.04 5.51
C TYR A 10 0.34 20.51 5.17
N SER A 11 -0.27 21.41 5.92
CA SER A 11 -0.32 22.85 5.62
C SER A 11 0.49 23.73 6.58
N TRP A 12 1.08 23.12 7.60
CA TRP A 12 1.90 23.82 8.61
C TRP A 12 3.36 23.44 8.46
N MET A 13 4.27 24.37 8.83
CA MET A 13 5.70 24.14 8.75
C MET A 13 6.41 24.73 9.96
N ASP A 14 7.43 24.04 10.45
CA ASP A 14 8.43 24.55 11.38
C ASP A 14 9.85 24.11 10.96
N GLU A 15 10.84 24.32 11.81
CA GLU A 15 12.24 23.95 11.54
C GLU A 15 12.47 22.45 11.28
N ARG A 16 11.58 21.59 11.77
CA ARG A 16 11.62 20.12 11.55
C ARG A 16 10.97 19.67 10.24
N GLY A 17 10.22 20.56 9.59
CA GLY A 17 9.56 20.30 8.31
C GLY A 17 8.06 20.54 8.31
N VAL A 18 7.43 20.08 7.24
CA VAL A 18 5.99 20.23 7.02
C VAL A 18 5.21 19.22 7.85
N TYR A 19 4.13 19.67 8.51
CA TYR A 19 3.30 18.82 9.38
C TYR A 19 1.81 19.19 9.29
N PHE A 20 0.97 18.33 9.84
CA PHE A 20 -0.43 18.66 10.15
C PHE A 20 -0.71 18.46 11.65
N PRO A 21 -1.64 19.26 12.23
CA PRO A 21 -2.09 19.11 13.60
C PRO A 21 -3.01 17.89 13.71
N ASP A 22 -2.51 16.79 14.29
CA ASP A 22 -3.27 15.55 14.48
C ASP A 22 -3.99 15.54 15.83
N ASN A 23 -5.21 15.05 15.84
CA ASN A 23 -6.07 15.01 17.01
C ASN A 23 -5.49 14.12 18.12
N ILE A 24 -5.41 14.66 19.33
CA ILE A 24 -4.92 13.97 20.53
C ILE A 24 -6.00 13.66 21.55
N ALA A 25 -7.28 13.62 21.14
CA ALA A 25 -8.34 13.08 21.98
C ALA A 25 -8.11 11.60 22.29
N GLY A 26 -8.40 11.18 23.49
CA GLY A 26 -8.31 9.79 23.90
C GLY A 26 -9.30 8.90 23.16
N PRO A 27 -8.99 7.63 22.89
CA PRO A 27 -9.89 6.70 22.23
C PRO A 27 -11.07 6.27 23.13
N ASN A 28 -10.90 6.37 24.46
CA ASN A 28 -11.89 5.97 25.45
C ASN A 28 -12.17 7.13 26.40
N PHE A 29 -13.43 7.25 26.85
CA PHE A 29 -13.83 8.29 27.78
C PHE A 29 -13.12 8.18 29.14
N GLY A 30 -12.59 9.33 29.64
CA GLY A 30 -12.03 9.45 30.99
C GLY A 30 -10.64 8.83 31.18
N GLN A 31 -9.91 8.50 30.13
CA GLN A 31 -8.63 7.81 30.24
C GLN A 31 -7.53 8.70 30.86
N TYR A 32 -7.34 9.90 30.34
CA TYR A 32 -6.36 10.87 30.86
C TYR A 32 -7.00 12.25 30.92
N VAL A 33 -7.26 12.72 32.15
CA VAL A 33 -7.89 14.04 32.41
C VAL A 33 -6.95 14.84 33.29
N TYR A 34 -6.38 15.89 32.72
CA TYR A 34 -5.49 16.84 33.39
C TYR A 34 -5.49 18.15 32.61
N ASP A 35 -5.03 19.24 33.26
CA ASP A 35 -4.96 20.56 32.65
C ASP A 35 -3.71 20.72 31.77
N VAL A 36 -3.91 21.20 30.56
CA VAL A 36 -2.85 21.64 29.67
C VAL A 36 -2.89 23.15 29.54
N ILE A 37 -1.80 23.82 29.90
CA ILE A 37 -1.73 25.28 29.86
C ILE A 37 -1.27 25.76 28.49
N HIS A 38 -1.99 26.70 27.89
CA HIS A 38 -1.61 27.31 26.63
C HIS A 38 -0.35 28.21 26.84
N PRO A 39 0.70 28.01 26.04
CA PRO A 39 2.01 28.65 26.31
C PRO A 39 2.00 30.18 26.16
N ILE A 40 1.10 30.75 25.38
CA ILE A 40 1.00 32.19 25.13
C ILE A 40 -0.02 32.83 26.07
N THR A 41 -1.21 32.28 26.21
CA THR A 41 -2.29 32.90 27.00
C THR A 41 -2.22 32.57 28.48
N GLY A 42 -1.46 31.53 28.88
CA GLY A 42 -1.38 31.04 30.25
C GLY A 42 -2.65 30.43 30.82
N LYS A 43 -3.67 30.22 29.98
CA LYS A 43 -4.96 29.62 30.39
C LYS A 43 -5.01 28.14 30.08
N VAL A 44 -5.93 27.45 30.74
CA VAL A 44 -6.17 26.03 30.52
C VAL A 44 -6.82 25.82 29.15
N CYS A 45 -6.23 24.95 28.34
CA CYS A 45 -6.78 24.53 27.06
C CYS A 45 -8.01 23.64 27.27
N LYS A 46 -8.97 23.78 26.39
CA LYS A 46 -10.19 22.96 26.40
C LYS A 46 -9.82 21.49 26.15
N ALA A 47 -10.02 20.64 27.16
CA ALA A 47 -9.81 19.22 27.02
C ALA A 47 -10.92 18.55 26.17
N PRO A 48 -10.60 17.51 25.38
CA PRO A 48 -11.62 16.68 24.72
C PRO A 48 -12.52 15.99 25.76
N ALA A 49 -13.77 15.73 25.41
CA ALA A 49 -14.71 15.03 26.29
C ALA A 49 -14.22 13.61 26.68
N SER A 50 -13.47 12.95 25.81
CA SER A 50 -12.86 11.65 26.08
C SER A 50 -11.54 11.71 26.86
N GLY A 51 -11.05 12.92 27.24
CA GLY A 51 -9.73 13.14 27.79
C GLY A 51 -8.63 13.11 26.74
N TRP A 52 -7.39 13.18 27.20
CA TRP A 52 -6.21 13.19 26.33
C TRP A 52 -5.80 11.76 25.93
N ARG A 53 -5.12 11.65 24.80
CA ARG A 53 -4.53 10.37 24.32
C ARG A 53 -3.28 9.95 25.09
N PHE A 54 -2.55 10.90 25.62
CA PHE A 54 -1.25 10.68 26.29
C PHE A 54 -1.38 10.83 27.81
N PRO A 55 -0.63 10.03 28.59
CA PRO A 55 -0.39 10.33 30.00
C PRO A 55 0.21 11.73 30.19
N GLU A 56 -0.02 12.32 31.36
CA GLU A 56 0.40 13.70 31.65
C GLU A 56 1.91 13.92 31.44
N GLU A 57 2.76 12.99 31.90
CA GLU A 57 4.21 13.07 31.73
C GLU A 57 4.62 13.05 30.23
N THR A 58 4.04 12.15 29.45
CA THR A 58 4.28 12.09 28.00
C THR A 58 3.82 13.37 27.29
N MET A 59 2.74 13.99 27.76
CA MET A 59 2.26 15.26 27.20
C MET A 59 3.26 16.37 27.50
N LYS A 60 3.78 16.46 28.74
CA LYS A 60 4.79 17.44 29.15
C LYS A 60 6.07 17.31 28.33
N GLU A 61 6.56 16.08 28.13
CA GLU A 61 7.71 15.81 27.28
C GLU A 61 7.47 16.30 25.84
N LYS A 62 6.32 15.96 25.24
CA LYS A 62 5.98 16.39 23.88
C LYS A 62 5.85 17.91 23.74
N ILE A 63 5.36 18.59 24.77
CA ILE A 63 5.31 20.07 24.81
C ILE A 63 6.72 20.64 24.86
N ALA A 64 7.57 20.12 25.76
CA ALA A 64 8.96 20.55 25.88
C ALA A 64 9.76 20.33 24.59
N ASP A 65 9.50 19.23 23.90
CA ASP A 65 10.10 18.90 22.61
C ASP A 65 9.52 19.70 21.42
N GLY A 66 8.52 20.56 21.65
CA GLY A 66 7.87 21.33 20.59
C GLY A 66 7.05 20.49 19.60
N LEU A 67 6.63 19.29 20.01
CA LEU A 67 5.84 18.36 19.18
C LEU A 67 4.34 18.57 19.29
N ILE A 68 3.90 19.53 20.09
CA ILE A 68 2.50 19.93 20.22
C ILE A 68 2.27 21.24 19.48
N HIS A 69 1.27 21.26 18.64
CA HIS A 69 0.75 22.44 17.99
C HIS A 69 -0.33 23.06 18.87
N PHE A 70 -0.15 24.28 19.31
CA PHE A 70 -1.18 25.08 19.97
C PHE A 70 -1.80 26.01 18.94
N GLY A 71 -3.10 26.26 19.06
CA GLY A 71 -3.78 27.27 18.27
C GLY A 71 -3.40 28.71 18.68
N GLU A 72 -4.15 29.67 18.23
CA GLU A 72 -3.94 31.09 18.61
C GLU A 72 -4.27 31.34 20.09
N ASP A 73 -5.20 30.56 20.64
CA ASP A 73 -5.65 30.66 22.02
C ASP A 73 -6.04 29.29 22.62
N GLU A 74 -6.45 29.30 23.88
CA GLU A 74 -6.85 28.12 24.65
C GLU A 74 -8.15 27.46 24.17
N THR A 75 -8.93 28.10 23.33
CA THR A 75 -10.21 27.54 22.82
C THR A 75 -9.99 26.52 21.72
N THR A 76 -8.89 26.68 20.98
CA THR A 76 -8.40 25.69 20.03
C THR A 76 -7.52 24.70 20.77
N GLY A 77 -7.97 23.48 20.95
CA GLY A 77 -7.23 22.47 21.72
C GLY A 77 -5.86 22.16 21.11
N PRO A 78 -4.89 21.77 21.96
CA PRO A 78 -3.60 21.32 21.47
C PRO A 78 -3.72 20.07 20.62
N ASN A 79 -2.84 19.96 19.59
CA ASN A 79 -2.79 18.85 18.66
C ASN A 79 -1.34 18.37 18.54
N LYS A 80 -1.13 17.08 18.20
CA LYS A 80 0.20 16.56 17.94
C LYS A 80 0.65 17.00 16.55
N LYS A 81 1.88 17.46 16.41
CA LYS A 81 2.50 17.67 15.11
C LYS A 81 2.85 16.32 14.50
N THR A 82 2.21 15.98 13.38
CA THR A 82 2.55 14.78 12.60
C THR A 82 3.25 15.22 11.33
N TYR A 83 4.56 14.94 11.24
CA TYR A 83 5.39 15.42 10.15
C TYR A 83 5.26 14.53 8.91
N LEU A 84 5.25 15.17 7.75
CA LEU A 84 5.20 14.47 6.46
C LEU A 84 6.36 13.48 6.30
N LYS A 85 7.57 13.86 6.70
CA LYS A 85 8.76 13.00 6.64
C LYS A 85 8.62 11.69 7.41
N ASP A 86 7.86 11.68 8.51
CA ASP A 86 7.66 10.52 9.39
C ASP A 86 6.52 9.61 8.87
N THR A 87 5.73 10.12 7.92
CA THR A 87 4.54 9.45 7.38
C THR A 87 4.60 9.23 5.87
N LEU A 88 5.77 9.41 5.26
CA LEU A 88 5.99 9.21 3.82
C LEU A 88 5.53 7.84 3.32
N ASN A 89 5.56 6.85 4.21
CA ASN A 89 5.13 5.50 3.93
C ASN A 89 3.95 5.12 4.83
N GLN A 90 2.83 4.79 4.24
CA GLN A 90 1.66 4.27 4.96
C GLN A 90 1.69 2.74 5.00
N SER A 91 1.09 2.14 6.04
CA SER A 91 0.85 0.71 6.06
C SER A 91 -0.01 0.30 4.87
N LEU A 92 0.23 -0.88 4.31
CA LEU A 92 -0.65 -1.42 3.28
C LEU A 92 -2.07 -1.52 3.80
N THR A 93 -3.02 -1.05 3.01
CA THR A 93 -4.44 -1.28 3.30
C THR A 93 -4.78 -2.75 3.05
N SER A 94 -5.58 -3.34 3.93
CA SER A 94 -6.04 -4.73 3.79
C SER A 94 -6.93 -4.96 2.56
N ILE A 95 -7.51 -3.88 2.01
CA ILE A 95 -8.33 -3.91 0.80
C ILE A 95 -7.75 -2.90 -0.20
N LYS A 96 -7.44 -3.38 -1.41
CA LYS A 96 -7.04 -2.54 -2.54
C LYS A 96 -7.91 -2.88 -3.73
N TYR A 97 -8.76 -1.95 -4.14
CA TYR A 97 -9.54 -2.13 -5.36
C TYR A 97 -8.66 -1.91 -6.59
N ARG A 98 -8.69 -2.87 -7.52
CA ARG A 98 -8.14 -2.75 -8.87
C ARG A 98 -9.10 -3.41 -9.84
N ASP A 99 -9.39 -2.77 -10.96
CA ASP A 99 -10.21 -3.36 -12.02
C ASP A 99 -9.43 -4.49 -12.71
N GLY A 100 -9.88 -5.74 -12.55
CA GLY A 100 -9.24 -6.92 -13.15
C GLY A 100 -9.13 -6.86 -14.68
N ARG A 101 -9.96 -6.04 -15.34
CA ARG A 101 -9.88 -5.82 -16.80
C ARG A 101 -8.58 -5.15 -17.22
N VAL A 102 -7.96 -4.35 -16.33
CA VAL A 102 -6.69 -3.69 -16.62
C VAL A 102 -5.59 -4.74 -16.81
N ALA A 103 -5.49 -5.71 -15.91
CA ALA A 103 -4.52 -6.79 -16.00
C ALA A 103 -4.73 -7.65 -17.24
N SER A 104 -6.01 -7.99 -17.58
CA SER A 104 -6.32 -8.75 -18.79
C SER A 104 -5.96 -8.00 -20.08
N LYS A 105 -6.31 -6.71 -20.18
CA LYS A 105 -5.96 -5.88 -21.34
C LYS A 105 -4.45 -5.76 -21.50
N ARG A 106 -3.74 -5.56 -20.40
CA ARG A 106 -2.29 -5.46 -20.40
C ARG A 106 -1.62 -6.74 -20.89
N LEU A 107 -2.01 -7.91 -20.34
CA LEU A 107 -1.47 -9.20 -20.77
C LEU A 107 -1.79 -9.48 -22.24
N THR A 108 -3.01 -9.18 -22.68
CA THR A 108 -3.44 -9.31 -24.09
C THR A 108 -2.58 -8.42 -25.00
N SER A 109 -2.28 -7.19 -24.59
CA SER A 109 -1.40 -6.30 -25.36
C SER A 109 0.03 -6.82 -25.45
N LEU A 110 0.55 -7.44 -24.38
CA LEU A 110 1.89 -8.00 -24.34
C LEU A 110 2.03 -9.26 -25.21
N LEU A 111 1.04 -10.15 -25.19
CA LEU A 111 1.10 -11.43 -25.88
C LEU A 111 0.40 -11.43 -27.26
N GLY A 112 -0.23 -10.32 -27.64
CA GLY A 112 -0.97 -10.18 -28.90
C GLY A 112 -2.35 -10.85 -28.91
N ALA A 113 -2.68 -11.66 -27.90
CA ALA A 113 -3.97 -12.32 -27.77
C ALA A 113 -4.33 -12.56 -26.30
N ASN A 114 -5.64 -12.73 -26.02
CA ASN A 114 -6.10 -13.10 -24.69
C ASN A 114 -5.94 -14.61 -24.49
N VAL A 115 -4.81 -15.03 -23.93
CA VAL A 115 -4.41 -16.44 -23.75
C VAL A 115 -4.57 -16.94 -22.32
N PHE A 116 -4.97 -16.09 -21.37
CA PHE A 116 -5.10 -16.46 -19.97
C PHE A 116 -6.29 -15.78 -19.31
N THR A 117 -7.07 -16.54 -18.53
CA THR A 117 -8.22 -16.00 -17.78
C THR A 117 -7.77 -15.41 -16.45
N ASN A 118 -8.28 -14.22 -16.11
CA ASN A 118 -8.07 -13.57 -14.83
C ASN A 118 -6.59 -13.42 -14.40
N PRO A 119 -5.71 -12.87 -15.25
CA PRO A 119 -4.33 -12.58 -14.85
C PRO A 119 -4.33 -11.60 -13.68
N LYS A 120 -3.36 -11.74 -12.77
CA LYS A 120 -3.18 -10.79 -11.67
C LYS A 120 -2.46 -9.54 -12.17
N ASP A 121 -2.54 -8.48 -11.37
CA ASP A 121 -1.87 -7.22 -11.66
C ASP A 121 -0.46 -7.23 -11.08
N PRO A 122 0.62 -7.13 -11.89
CA PRO A 122 2.00 -7.12 -11.41
C PRO A 122 2.30 -5.94 -10.51
N GLU A 123 1.64 -4.80 -10.69
CA GLU A 123 1.80 -3.63 -9.82
C GLU A 123 1.37 -3.93 -8.38
N LEU A 124 0.29 -4.71 -8.19
CA LEU A 124 -0.13 -5.14 -6.86
C LEU A 124 0.95 -6.01 -6.20
N LEU A 125 1.57 -6.92 -6.95
CA LEU A 125 2.64 -7.76 -6.44
C LEU A 125 3.91 -6.95 -6.15
N CYS A 126 4.30 -6.00 -6.99
CA CYS A 126 5.41 -5.09 -6.72
C CYS A 126 5.21 -4.34 -5.39
N ARG A 127 3.99 -3.84 -5.13
CA ARG A 127 3.66 -3.18 -3.86
C ARG A 127 3.79 -4.11 -2.67
N LEU A 128 3.33 -5.36 -2.81
CA LEU A 128 3.45 -6.39 -1.78
C LEU A 128 4.92 -6.70 -1.49
N PHE A 129 5.72 -6.91 -2.52
CA PHE A 129 7.16 -7.19 -2.41
C PHE A 129 7.94 -6.04 -1.78
N ASN A 130 7.61 -4.80 -2.12
CA ASN A 130 8.17 -3.62 -1.46
C ASN A 130 7.76 -3.53 0.02
N ALA A 131 6.53 -3.92 0.36
CA ALA A 131 6.04 -3.87 1.73
C ALA A 131 6.68 -4.92 2.65
N ILE A 132 6.92 -6.13 2.15
CA ILE A 132 7.66 -7.16 2.90
C ILE A 132 9.16 -6.90 2.94
N GLY A 133 9.65 -5.93 2.16
CA GLY A 133 11.02 -5.47 2.24
C GLY A 133 12.04 -6.42 1.59
N LEU A 134 11.76 -6.92 0.38
CA LEU A 134 12.72 -7.74 -0.37
C LEU A 134 14.08 -7.05 -0.47
N GLN A 135 15.13 -7.81 -0.16
CA GLN A 135 16.52 -7.38 -0.21
C GLN A 135 17.23 -7.88 -1.47
N ASP A 136 18.37 -7.27 -1.80
CA ASP A 136 19.22 -7.74 -2.89
C ASP A 136 19.73 -9.16 -2.60
N GLY A 137 19.60 -10.02 -3.60
CA GLY A 137 19.93 -11.44 -3.50
C GLY A 137 18.75 -12.34 -3.13
N ASP A 138 17.58 -11.77 -2.77
CA ASP A 138 16.39 -12.57 -2.45
C ASP A 138 15.85 -13.31 -3.69
N ILE A 139 15.23 -14.46 -3.42
CA ILE A 139 14.60 -15.31 -4.43
C ILE A 139 13.10 -15.36 -4.16
N VAL A 140 12.29 -14.98 -5.13
CA VAL A 140 10.83 -15.09 -5.06
C VAL A 140 10.39 -16.42 -5.69
N LEU A 141 9.68 -17.24 -4.93
CA LEU A 141 9.18 -18.53 -5.40
C LEU A 141 7.65 -18.50 -5.51
N ASP A 142 7.12 -18.89 -6.67
CA ASP A 142 5.69 -19.03 -6.93
C ASP A 142 5.38 -20.43 -7.44
N PHE A 143 4.65 -21.20 -6.65
CA PHE A 143 4.26 -22.59 -6.97
C PHE A 143 3.07 -22.69 -7.92
N PHE A 144 2.34 -21.59 -8.17
CA PHE A 144 1.16 -21.53 -9.02
C PHE A 144 1.23 -20.32 -9.94
N SER A 145 2.28 -20.26 -10.75
CA SER A 145 2.66 -19.06 -11.49
C SER A 145 1.61 -18.53 -12.48
N GLY A 146 0.68 -19.36 -12.89
CA GLY A 146 -0.44 -18.98 -13.76
C GLY A 146 0.04 -18.27 -15.03
N SER A 147 -0.31 -16.98 -15.14
CA SER A 147 0.12 -16.11 -16.26
C SER A 147 1.55 -15.58 -16.12
N GLY A 148 2.31 -15.97 -15.10
CA GLY A 148 3.67 -15.49 -14.86
C GLY A 148 3.74 -14.10 -14.20
N THR A 149 2.66 -13.59 -13.64
CA THR A 149 2.58 -12.23 -13.07
C THR A 149 3.62 -11.99 -11.98
N THR A 150 3.96 -12.99 -11.18
CA THR A 150 5.01 -12.91 -10.15
C THR A 150 6.37 -12.63 -10.78
N GLY A 151 6.71 -13.36 -11.84
CA GLY A 151 7.98 -13.14 -12.57
C GLY A 151 8.06 -11.73 -13.16
N GLU A 152 6.97 -11.25 -13.73
CA GLU A 152 6.90 -9.90 -14.26
C GLU A 152 7.05 -8.85 -13.17
N ALA A 153 6.40 -9.02 -12.02
CA ALA A 153 6.55 -8.10 -10.89
C ALA A 153 8.01 -8.04 -10.40
N VAL A 154 8.69 -9.19 -10.34
CA VAL A 154 10.12 -9.22 -9.98
C VAL A 154 10.98 -8.56 -11.05
N GLN A 155 10.70 -8.77 -12.34
CA GLN A 155 11.41 -8.09 -13.43
C GLN A 155 11.25 -6.56 -13.36
N ASN A 156 10.08 -6.06 -13.01
CA ASN A 156 9.86 -4.63 -12.81
C ASN A 156 10.73 -4.09 -11.67
N LEU A 157 10.83 -4.82 -10.55
CA LEU A 157 11.70 -4.44 -9.43
C LEU A 157 13.20 -4.50 -9.78
N ILE A 158 13.60 -5.44 -10.64
CA ILE A 158 14.98 -5.51 -11.17
C ILE A 158 15.26 -4.30 -12.06
N ALA A 159 14.32 -3.89 -12.90
CA ALA A 159 14.45 -2.68 -13.70
C ALA A 159 14.58 -1.41 -12.83
N ASP A 160 14.04 -1.43 -11.62
CA ASP A 160 14.18 -0.38 -10.60
C ASP A 160 15.45 -0.53 -9.74
N ASN A 161 16.48 -1.22 -10.25
CA ASN A 161 17.82 -1.44 -9.66
C ASN A 161 17.85 -2.36 -8.42
N LYS A 162 16.92 -3.30 -8.29
CA LYS A 162 17.00 -4.39 -7.31
C LYS A 162 17.68 -5.61 -7.91
N ASN A 163 18.53 -6.28 -7.15
CA ASN A 163 19.15 -7.55 -7.56
C ASN A 163 18.32 -8.71 -6.98
N LEU A 164 17.33 -9.19 -7.74
CA LEU A 164 16.40 -10.24 -7.34
C LEU A 164 16.44 -11.41 -8.32
N SER A 165 16.00 -12.58 -7.87
CA SER A 165 15.74 -13.75 -8.70
C SER A 165 14.34 -14.29 -8.46
N PHE A 166 13.83 -15.10 -9.38
CA PHE A 166 12.56 -15.76 -9.18
C PHE A 166 12.54 -17.18 -9.73
N ILE A 167 11.70 -18.03 -9.13
CA ILE A 167 11.42 -19.39 -9.58
C ILE A 167 9.89 -19.51 -9.74
N LEU A 168 9.45 -19.84 -10.95
CA LEU A 168 8.04 -20.05 -11.26
C LEU A 168 7.79 -21.52 -11.51
N VAL A 169 6.81 -22.09 -10.83
CA VAL A 169 6.38 -23.45 -11.00
C VAL A 169 4.92 -23.44 -11.46
N GLN A 170 4.61 -24.17 -12.54
CA GLN A 170 3.27 -24.33 -13.05
C GLN A 170 3.04 -25.78 -13.47
N ILE A 171 1.92 -26.34 -13.03
CA ILE A 171 1.48 -27.66 -13.52
C ILE A 171 1.06 -27.52 -14.98
N LYS A 172 1.52 -28.45 -15.82
CA LYS A 172 1.11 -28.49 -17.24
C LYS A 172 -0.42 -28.64 -17.30
N GLU A 173 -1.06 -27.74 -18.03
CA GLU A 173 -2.48 -27.80 -18.35
C GLU A 173 -2.69 -28.47 -19.71
N ASP A 174 -3.64 -29.37 -19.81
CA ASP A 174 -4.10 -29.94 -21.08
C ASP A 174 -5.13 -28.97 -21.69
N LEU A 175 -4.65 -28.12 -22.59
CA LEU A 175 -5.46 -27.09 -23.23
C LEU A 175 -6.55 -27.64 -24.13
N ASP A 176 -6.33 -28.82 -24.73
CA ASP A 176 -7.37 -29.51 -25.56
C ASP A 176 -8.57 -29.93 -24.70
N ASN A 177 -8.31 -30.49 -23.52
CA ASN A 177 -9.37 -30.84 -22.59
C ASN A 177 -10.04 -29.59 -22.02
N THR A 178 -9.26 -28.55 -21.74
CA THR A 178 -9.79 -27.25 -21.31
C THR A 178 -10.69 -26.65 -22.38
N LEU A 179 -10.29 -26.67 -23.65
CA LEU A 179 -11.12 -26.22 -24.78
C LEU A 179 -12.43 -26.97 -24.88
N LYS A 180 -12.43 -28.32 -24.73
CA LYS A 180 -13.64 -29.15 -24.76
C LYS A 180 -14.63 -28.81 -23.65
N ARG A 181 -14.14 -28.46 -22.45
CA ARG A 181 -14.95 -28.15 -21.27
C ARG A 181 -15.38 -26.70 -21.18
N ALA A 182 -14.68 -25.81 -21.85
CA ALA A 182 -14.90 -24.36 -21.78
C ALA A 182 -16.20 -23.95 -22.49
N THR A 183 -16.84 -22.92 -21.94
CA THR A 183 -18.06 -22.32 -22.50
C THR A 183 -17.87 -20.80 -22.64
N GLY A 184 -18.62 -20.17 -23.53
CA GLY A 184 -18.62 -18.72 -23.71
C GLY A 184 -17.22 -18.17 -23.99
N GLY A 185 -16.86 -17.08 -23.27
CA GLY A 185 -15.55 -16.41 -23.43
C GLY A 185 -14.35 -17.28 -23.07
N GLY A 186 -14.50 -18.26 -22.18
CA GLY A 186 -13.43 -19.21 -21.82
C GLY A 186 -12.98 -20.07 -22.99
N LYS A 187 -13.90 -20.42 -23.92
CA LYS A 187 -13.57 -21.16 -25.10
C LYS A 187 -12.65 -20.40 -26.06
N ALA A 188 -12.89 -19.10 -26.21
CA ALA A 188 -12.04 -18.25 -27.02
C ALA A 188 -10.62 -18.11 -26.40
N VAL A 189 -10.53 -17.98 -25.09
CA VAL A 189 -9.24 -17.91 -24.37
C VAL A 189 -8.45 -19.21 -24.54
N ALA A 190 -9.07 -20.39 -24.35
CA ALA A 190 -8.41 -21.68 -24.52
C ALA A 190 -7.91 -21.89 -25.97
N LYS A 191 -8.68 -21.48 -26.96
CA LYS A 191 -8.27 -21.54 -28.36
C LYS A 191 -7.06 -20.62 -28.60
N ASN A 192 -7.12 -19.38 -28.15
CA ASN A 192 -6.00 -18.45 -28.28
C ASN A 192 -4.73 -18.96 -27.60
N ALA A 193 -4.86 -19.65 -26.47
CA ALA A 193 -3.73 -20.25 -25.75
C ALA A 193 -3.09 -21.39 -26.57
N ILE A 194 -3.90 -22.26 -27.22
CA ILE A 194 -3.42 -23.31 -28.13
C ILE A 194 -2.67 -22.65 -29.31
N ASP A 195 -3.31 -21.71 -30.00
CA ASP A 195 -2.73 -21.02 -31.15
C ASP A 195 -1.39 -20.32 -30.76
N PHE A 196 -1.31 -19.79 -29.55
CA PHE A 196 -0.09 -19.17 -29.02
C PHE A 196 1.02 -20.20 -28.74
N CYS A 197 0.68 -21.36 -28.16
CA CYS A 197 1.64 -22.44 -27.95
C CYS A 197 2.15 -22.99 -29.30
N ASP A 198 1.27 -23.19 -30.27
CA ASP A 198 1.65 -23.65 -31.62
C ASP A 198 2.61 -22.65 -32.30
N MET A 199 2.33 -21.35 -32.19
CA MET A 199 3.19 -20.30 -32.70
C MET A 199 4.60 -20.34 -32.07
N LEU A 200 4.71 -20.72 -30.79
CA LEU A 200 5.97 -20.86 -30.09
C LEU A 200 6.65 -22.23 -30.29
N GLY A 201 6.02 -23.17 -31.04
CA GLY A 201 6.50 -24.53 -31.19
C GLY A 201 6.49 -25.33 -29.89
N LYS A 202 5.55 -25.03 -28.97
CA LYS A 202 5.38 -25.73 -27.70
C LYS A 202 4.18 -26.66 -27.74
N SER A 203 4.30 -27.83 -27.13
CA SER A 203 3.17 -28.72 -26.94
C SER A 203 2.16 -28.11 -25.95
N HIS A 204 0.89 -28.16 -26.26
CA HIS A 204 -0.21 -27.73 -25.41
C HIS A 204 -0.88 -28.89 -24.64
#